data_54f785ed4d6066703c51f8baea03f19f
#
_entry.id   54f785ed4d6066703c51f8baea03f19f
#
_cell.length_a   1.000
_cell.length_b   1.000
_cell.length_c   1.000
_cell.angle_alpha   90.00
_cell.angle_beta   90.00
_cell.angle_gamma   90.00
#
_symmetry.space_group_name_H-M   'P 1'
#
loop_
_entity.id
_entity.type
_entity.pdbx_description
1 polymer ?
#
loop_
_entity_poly.entity_id
_entity_poly.type
_entity_poly.pdbx_seq_one_letter_code
_entity_poly.pdbx_strand_id
1 'polypeptide(L)'
;MSPTLIISCIAGYFSILLLIAWWTSRNADSKGYFLGNKSSPWYAVAFGMISDSLSGVTFISVPGAVGSSNFSYLQLVLGYVVGYYVIGSVLLPLYYRLNLTSIYTYLLQRFGTYSQKTGSFFFLLSRTLGAAGRLFLAAGVIQLFVFDYFGIPFWLSVSVIIILMLVYTYKGGIKTLVWTDTFQSAFLLLGVVLSIAAISSELDLSFAGMTKTVANSNYSKVFFWDWQAKSFFPKQFFGGMFIAIVMTGLDQNMMQKNLSCKSLGEAQKNIYWFSIVMAIVNVFFLSLGALLYAYSESKGIAIPAKTDNLFPMLALQHLGTFAGLVFIIGLTAATFSSADSVLTTLTTSFYIDFMDAENKNYSEKQKTTIRHIIHISFAVILLLVILVFKAMNNAAIIDTVLMLAGYTYGPLLGMFAFGLFSKQKVNDKLVPLVCVLSPLLCYYINLHSVGWLGGYKFGNELLLLNGIFTYTGLRAIRKK
;
A
#
# COMPACT_ATOMS: atom_id res chain seq x y z
N MET A 1 -26.14 14.48 3.72
CA MET A 1 -25.87 14.55 2.26
C MET A 1 -26.73 13.54 1.53
N SER A 2 -27.24 13.83 0.29
CA SER A 2 -28.09 12.86 -0.42
C SER A 2 -27.22 11.75 -1.03
N PRO A 3 -27.58 10.45 -0.87
CA PRO A 3 -26.84 9.33 -1.48
C PRO A 3 -26.76 9.40 -3.01
N THR A 4 -27.78 9.96 -3.66
CA THR A 4 -27.76 10.20 -5.11
C THR A 4 -26.66 11.16 -5.55
N LEU A 5 -26.41 12.22 -4.79
CA LEU A 5 -25.30 13.15 -5.07
C LEU A 5 -23.94 12.45 -4.95
N ILE A 6 -23.77 11.60 -3.95
CA ILE A 6 -22.55 10.83 -3.74
C ILE A 6 -22.29 9.89 -4.93
N ILE A 7 -23.32 9.12 -5.35
CA ILE A 7 -23.17 8.21 -6.51
C ILE A 7 -22.87 9.00 -7.78
N SER A 8 -23.50 10.16 -7.99
CA SER A 8 -23.21 10.99 -9.16
C SER A 8 -21.77 11.49 -9.18
N CYS A 9 -21.22 11.88 -8.02
CA CYS A 9 -19.82 12.28 -7.91
C CYS A 9 -18.86 11.10 -8.17
N ILE A 10 -19.16 9.92 -7.61
CA ILE A 10 -18.37 8.70 -7.86
C ILE A 10 -18.43 8.33 -9.35
N ALA A 11 -19.60 8.38 -9.98
CA ALA A 11 -19.76 8.11 -11.41
C ALA A 11 -18.98 9.12 -12.28
N GLY A 12 -19.03 10.41 -11.94
CA GLY A 12 -18.23 11.44 -12.60
C GLY A 12 -16.74 11.20 -12.47
N TYR A 13 -16.28 10.85 -11.27
CA TYR A 13 -14.89 10.49 -11.00
C TYR A 13 -14.43 9.29 -11.86
N PHE A 14 -15.22 8.22 -11.91
CA PHE A 14 -14.90 7.06 -12.76
C PHE A 14 -14.93 7.38 -14.25
N SER A 15 -15.85 8.25 -14.69
CA SER A 15 -15.89 8.68 -16.09
C SER A 15 -14.58 9.35 -16.50
N ILE A 16 -13.98 10.16 -15.62
CA ILE A 16 -12.69 10.79 -15.88
C ILE A 16 -11.58 9.74 -15.91
N LEU A 17 -11.55 8.77 -14.98
CA LEU A 17 -10.58 7.68 -15.01
C LEU A 17 -10.65 6.87 -16.28
N LEU A 18 -11.86 6.54 -16.76
CA LEU A 18 -12.08 5.83 -18.03
C LEU A 18 -11.59 6.63 -19.23
N LEU A 19 -11.78 7.95 -19.24
CA LEU A 19 -11.26 8.84 -20.29
C LEU A 19 -9.73 8.86 -20.30
N ILE A 20 -9.09 8.96 -19.13
CA ILE A 20 -7.63 8.88 -18.99
C ILE A 20 -7.14 7.53 -19.49
N ALA A 21 -7.79 6.43 -19.08
CA ALA A 21 -7.42 5.09 -19.50
C ALA A 21 -7.58 4.89 -21.01
N TRP A 22 -8.66 5.37 -21.59
CA TRP A 22 -8.88 5.30 -23.03
C TRP A 22 -7.80 6.08 -23.80
N TRP A 23 -7.46 7.28 -23.34
CA TRP A 23 -6.43 8.11 -23.98
C TRP A 23 -5.04 7.47 -23.90
N THR A 24 -4.65 6.96 -22.74
CA THR A 24 -3.31 6.39 -22.48
C THR A 24 -3.11 5.00 -23.06
N SER A 25 -4.18 4.21 -23.22
CA SER A 25 -4.12 2.83 -23.69
C SER A 25 -4.19 2.66 -25.21
N ARG A 26 -4.39 3.73 -26.00
CA ARG A 26 -4.59 3.66 -27.46
C ARG A 26 -3.47 2.92 -28.19
N ASN A 27 -2.22 3.07 -27.75
CA ASN A 27 -1.02 2.48 -28.36
C ASN A 27 -0.25 1.62 -27.34
N ALA A 28 -0.96 0.90 -26.45
CA ALA A 28 -0.32 0.04 -25.48
C ALA A 28 0.01 -1.33 -26.11
N ASP A 29 1.30 -1.60 -26.23
CA ASP A 29 1.86 -2.92 -26.54
C ASP A 29 2.22 -3.69 -25.26
N SER A 30 2.77 -4.89 -25.38
CA SER A 30 3.16 -5.69 -24.21
C SER A 30 4.25 -5.02 -23.38
N LYS A 31 5.20 -4.32 -23.98
CA LYS A 31 6.23 -3.56 -23.26
C LYS A 31 5.64 -2.36 -22.53
N GLY A 32 4.69 -1.66 -23.17
CA GLY A 32 3.92 -0.59 -22.56
C GLY A 32 3.09 -1.05 -21.36
N TYR A 33 2.54 -2.26 -21.43
CA TYR A 33 1.79 -2.84 -20.32
C TYR A 33 2.66 -3.08 -19.07
N PHE A 34 3.84 -3.68 -19.23
CA PHE A 34 4.69 -4.06 -18.09
C PHE A 34 5.55 -2.90 -17.57
N LEU A 35 6.14 -2.09 -18.44
CA LEU A 35 7.12 -1.05 -18.06
C LEU A 35 6.81 0.34 -18.63
N GLY A 36 5.62 0.58 -19.17
CA GLY A 36 5.29 1.88 -19.76
C GLY A 36 6.26 2.32 -20.86
N ASN A 37 6.89 1.37 -21.57
CA ASN A 37 7.96 1.59 -22.55
C ASN A 37 9.19 2.34 -21.99
N LYS A 38 9.40 2.34 -20.68
CA LYS A 38 10.43 3.14 -19.97
C LYS A 38 10.38 4.62 -20.38
N SER A 39 9.18 5.18 -20.49
CA SER A 39 8.96 6.54 -20.94
C SER A 39 8.17 7.40 -19.95
N SER A 40 7.86 6.84 -18.76
CA SER A 40 7.10 7.54 -17.73
C SER A 40 7.92 8.70 -17.16
N PRO A 41 7.35 9.92 -17.10
CA PRO A 41 8.02 11.06 -16.50
C PRO A 41 8.17 10.83 -14.98
N TRP A 42 9.36 11.04 -14.44
CA TRP A 42 9.66 10.77 -13.02
C TRP A 42 8.72 11.50 -12.06
N TYR A 43 8.31 12.73 -12.37
CA TYR A 43 7.41 13.52 -11.53
C TYR A 43 5.98 12.94 -11.50
N ALA A 44 5.48 12.41 -12.61
CA ALA A 44 4.19 11.75 -12.66
C ALA A 44 4.23 10.43 -11.88
N VAL A 45 5.33 9.67 -11.98
CA VAL A 45 5.52 8.45 -11.20
C VAL A 45 5.62 8.78 -9.71
N ALA A 46 6.39 9.80 -9.31
CA ALA A 46 6.54 10.22 -7.92
C ALA A 46 5.19 10.63 -7.32
N PHE A 47 4.42 11.40 -8.04
CA PHE A 47 3.12 11.87 -7.59
C PHE A 47 2.09 10.74 -7.57
N GLY A 48 2.07 9.87 -8.60
CA GLY A 48 1.16 8.72 -8.65
C GLY A 48 1.44 7.67 -7.56
N MET A 49 2.70 7.47 -7.18
CA MET A 49 3.07 6.56 -6.09
C MET A 49 2.51 6.98 -4.72
N ILE A 50 2.10 8.25 -4.55
CA ILE A 50 1.53 8.74 -3.29
C ILE A 50 0.22 8.01 -2.99
N SER A 51 -0.74 7.99 -3.93
CA SER A 51 -2.03 7.33 -3.72
C SER A 51 -1.92 5.81 -3.62
N ASP A 52 -0.91 5.20 -4.25
CA ASP A 52 -0.65 3.76 -4.13
C ASP A 52 -0.10 3.39 -2.73
N SER A 53 0.70 4.27 -2.13
CA SER A 53 1.22 4.10 -0.77
C SER A 53 0.23 4.50 0.31
N LEU A 54 -0.54 5.57 0.08
CA LEU A 54 -1.56 6.09 1.00
C LEU A 54 -2.93 5.53 0.59
N SER A 55 -3.22 4.33 1.05
CA SER A 55 -4.50 3.65 0.76
C SER A 55 -5.70 4.33 1.44
N GLY A 56 -6.92 3.94 1.04
CA GLY A 56 -8.15 4.36 1.73
C GLY A 56 -8.15 4.08 3.23
N VAL A 57 -7.45 3.02 3.67
CA VAL A 57 -7.23 2.74 5.11
C VAL A 57 -6.39 3.85 5.73
N THR A 58 -5.27 4.25 5.12
CA THR A 58 -4.44 5.36 5.62
C THR A 58 -5.24 6.65 5.72
N PHE A 59 -6.08 6.93 4.71
CA PHE A 59 -6.94 8.12 4.67
C PHE A 59 -7.89 8.21 5.86
N ILE A 60 -8.37 7.08 6.36
CA ILE A 60 -9.31 6.98 7.48
C ILE A 60 -8.59 6.76 8.81
N SER A 61 -7.69 5.76 8.84
CA SER A 61 -7.14 5.23 10.10
C SER A 61 -6.05 6.11 10.69
N VAL A 62 -5.22 6.77 9.87
CA VAL A 62 -4.14 7.64 10.42
C VAL A 62 -4.73 8.82 11.20
N PRO A 63 -5.71 9.58 10.68
CA PRO A 63 -6.38 10.61 11.48
C PRO A 63 -7.13 10.04 12.68
N GLY A 64 -7.83 8.90 12.51
CA GLY A 64 -8.59 8.26 13.58
C GLY A 64 -7.72 7.78 14.74
N ALA A 65 -6.53 7.27 14.46
CA ALA A 65 -5.62 6.73 15.47
C ALA A 65 -4.93 7.82 16.34
N VAL A 66 -5.00 9.09 15.95
CA VAL A 66 -4.35 10.19 16.68
C VAL A 66 -4.79 10.26 18.14
N GLY A 67 -6.05 9.99 18.43
CA GLY A 67 -6.57 10.00 19.80
C GLY A 67 -5.95 8.94 20.73
N SER A 68 -5.52 7.80 20.18
CA SER A 68 -4.94 6.69 20.95
C SER A 68 -3.42 6.60 20.87
N SER A 69 -2.83 7.08 19.79
CA SER A 69 -1.39 6.92 19.50
C SER A 69 -0.64 8.25 19.39
N ASN A 70 -1.31 9.37 19.54
CA ASN A 70 -0.77 10.71 19.32
C ASN A 70 -0.11 10.79 17.92
N PHE A 71 0.97 11.56 17.77
CA PHE A 71 1.74 11.66 16.53
C PHE A 71 2.86 10.61 16.44
N SER A 72 2.77 9.49 17.19
CA SER A 72 3.80 8.43 17.16
C SER A 72 4.02 7.82 15.76
N TYR A 73 3.01 7.85 14.90
CA TYR A 73 3.14 7.39 13.51
C TYR A 73 4.22 8.15 12.72
N LEU A 74 4.49 9.41 13.08
CA LEU A 74 5.57 10.18 12.46
C LEU A 74 6.96 9.56 12.69
N GLN A 75 7.16 8.86 13.81
CA GLN A 75 8.41 8.13 14.06
C GLN A 75 8.65 7.05 13.00
N LEU A 76 7.58 6.34 12.60
CA LEU A 76 7.61 5.33 11.54
C LEU A 76 7.94 5.97 10.19
N VAL A 77 7.31 7.11 9.89
CA VAL A 77 7.51 7.89 8.66
C VAL A 77 8.95 8.40 8.54
N LEU A 78 9.58 8.82 9.66
CA LEU A 78 11.00 9.17 9.66
C LEU A 78 11.88 7.97 9.27
N GLY A 79 11.52 6.77 9.71
CA GLY A 79 12.15 5.53 9.24
C GLY A 79 11.97 5.31 7.74
N TYR A 80 10.78 5.58 7.19
CA TYR A 80 10.53 5.47 5.76
C TYR A 80 11.49 6.30 4.93
N VAL A 81 11.80 7.53 5.35
CA VAL A 81 12.75 8.42 4.62
C VAL A 81 14.09 7.74 4.43
N VAL A 82 14.63 7.12 5.50
CA VAL A 82 15.89 6.39 5.42
C VAL A 82 15.76 5.14 4.53
N GLY A 83 14.65 4.42 4.65
CA GLY A 83 14.36 3.26 3.80
C GLY A 83 14.32 3.62 2.32
N TYR A 84 13.68 4.71 1.95
CA TYR A 84 13.63 5.18 0.56
C TYR A 84 15.01 5.61 0.05
N TYR A 85 15.86 6.19 0.91
CA TYR A 85 17.24 6.48 0.55
C TYR A 85 18.01 5.18 0.22
N VAL A 86 17.86 4.14 1.02
CA VAL A 86 18.46 2.81 0.73
C VAL A 86 17.93 2.23 -0.59
N ILE A 87 16.65 2.34 -0.88
CA ILE A 87 16.07 1.89 -2.15
C ILE A 87 16.72 2.63 -3.33
N GLY A 88 16.80 3.96 -3.24
CA GLY A 88 17.37 4.80 -4.29
C GLY A 88 18.85 4.54 -4.55
N SER A 89 19.64 4.29 -3.49
CA SER A 89 21.08 4.14 -3.56
C SER A 89 21.57 2.70 -3.79
N VAL A 90 20.78 1.67 -3.40
CA VAL A 90 21.19 0.25 -3.47
C VAL A 90 20.34 -0.55 -4.44
N LEU A 91 19.02 -0.53 -4.27
CA LEU A 91 18.13 -1.43 -5.02
C LEU A 91 17.88 -0.95 -6.45
N LEU A 92 17.59 0.33 -6.67
CA LEU A 92 17.38 0.86 -8.03
C LEU A 92 18.62 0.70 -8.92
N PRO A 93 19.85 1.00 -8.49
CA PRO A 93 21.05 0.71 -9.27
C PRO A 93 21.18 -0.76 -9.67
N LEU A 94 20.85 -1.68 -8.74
CA LEU A 94 20.86 -3.11 -9.03
C LEU A 94 19.84 -3.47 -10.13
N TYR A 95 18.61 -3.03 -10.00
CA TYR A 95 17.53 -3.38 -10.91
C TYR A 95 17.73 -2.80 -12.32
N TYR A 96 18.19 -1.55 -12.40
CA TYR A 96 18.52 -0.91 -13.69
C TYR A 96 19.72 -1.56 -14.38
N ARG A 97 20.79 -1.90 -13.63
CA ARG A 97 21.96 -2.59 -14.15
C ARG A 97 21.60 -3.96 -14.74
N LEU A 98 20.69 -4.69 -14.10
CA LEU A 98 20.24 -6.00 -14.55
C LEU A 98 19.08 -5.92 -15.56
N ASN A 99 18.60 -4.72 -15.89
CA ASN A 99 17.50 -4.46 -16.82
C ASN A 99 16.24 -5.29 -16.54
N LEU A 100 15.81 -5.33 -15.28
CA LEU A 100 14.72 -6.20 -14.82
C LEU A 100 13.35 -5.66 -15.22
N THR A 101 12.44 -6.56 -15.60
CA THR A 101 10.99 -6.30 -15.69
C THR A 101 10.30 -6.74 -14.40
N SER A 102 10.63 -7.94 -13.91
CA SER A 102 10.29 -8.39 -12.57
C SER A 102 11.52 -8.34 -11.66
N ILE A 103 11.38 -7.75 -10.47
CA ILE A 103 12.47 -7.70 -9.49
C ILE A 103 12.88 -9.10 -8.99
N TYR A 104 11.96 -10.08 -9.07
CA TYR A 104 12.24 -11.47 -8.65
C TYR A 104 13.12 -12.21 -9.65
N THR A 105 13.29 -11.71 -10.88
CA THR A 105 14.30 -12.19 -11.81
C THR A 105 15.73 -12.06 -11.25
N TYR A 106 15.98 -11.10 -10.32
CA TYR A 106 17.21 -11.05 -9.56
C TYR A 106 17.46 -12.35 -8.77
N LEU A 107 16.42 -12.88 -8.13
CA LEU A 107 16.55 -14.15 -7.37
C LEU A 107 16.84 -15.34 -8.29
N LEU A 108 16.26 -15.35 -9.51
CA LEU A 108 16.59 -16.34 -10.54
C LEU A 108 18.08 -16.31 -10.88
N GLN A 109 18.60 -15.13 -11.21
CA GLN A 109 20.00 -14.94 -11.60
C GLN A 109 20.98 -15.23 -10.45
N ARG A 110 20.56 -14.96 -9.22
CA ARG A 110 21.42 -15.09 -8.03
C ARG A 110 21.40 -16.48 -7.41
N PHE A 111 20.27 -17.15 -7.40
CA PHE A 111 20.08 -18.43 -6.70
C PHE A 111 19.53 -19.53 -7.61
N GLY A 112 18.45 -19.25 -8.34
CA GLY A 112 17.78 -20.19 -9.23
C GLY A 112 16.26 -20.04 -9.27
N THR A 113 15.61 -20.95 -10.00
CA THR A 113 14.18 -20.91 -10.31
C THR A 113 13.30 -21.08 -9.05
N TYR A 114 13.71 -21.93 -8.11
CA TYR A 114 12.93 -22.12 -6.87
C TYR A 114 12.89 -20.84 -6.03
N SER A 115 14.03 -20.15 -5.92
CA SER A 115 14.09 -18.85 -5.22
C SER A 115 13.25 -17.77 -5.89
N GLN A 116 13.28 -17.66 -7.23
CA GLN A 116 12.44 -16.74 -7.97
C GLN A 116 10.96 -17.00 -7.69
N LYS A 117 10.51 -18.23 -7.89
CA LYS A 117 9.11 -18.61 -7.67
C LYS A 117 8.68 -18.42 -6.23
N THR A 118 9.57 -18.68 -5.27
CA THR A 118 9.31 -18.45 -3.84
C THR A 118 9.12 -16.96 -3.56
N GLY A 119 10.02 -16.09 -4.03
CA GLY A 119 9.90 -14.65 -3.85
C GLY A 119 8.63 -14.09 -4.48
N SER A 120 8.35 -14.48 -5.71
CA SER A 120 7.12 -14.10 -6.41
C SER A 120 5.86 -14.62 -5.70
N PHE A 121 5.86 -15.86 -5.19
CA PHE A 121 4.74 -16.43 -4.43
C PHE A 121 4.45 -15.61 -3.16
N PHE A 122 5.47 -15.27 -2.38
CA PHE A 122 5.29 -14.45 -1.18
C PHE A 122 4.75 -13.06 -1.52
N PHE A 123 5.20 -12.47 -2.63
CA PHE A 123 4.64 -11.23 -3.15
C PHE A 123 3.17 -11.36 -3.54
N LEU A 124 2.84 -12.37 -4.36
CA LEU A 124 1.46 -12.61 -4.81
C LEU A 124 0.51 -12.79 -3.62
N LEU A 125 0.91 -13.62 -2.64
CA LEU A 125 0.14 -13.87 -1.42
C LEU A 125 -0.05 -12.58 -0.60
N SER A 126 1.04 -11.91 -0.29
CA SER A 126 1.04 -10.67 0.49
C SER A 126 0.18 -9.57 -0.13
N ARG A 127 0.37 -9.34 -1.43
CA ARG A 127 -0.35 -8.27 -2.13
C ARG A 127 -1.83 -8.60 -2.34
N THR A 128 -2.18 -9.85 -2.59
CA THR A 128 -3.58 -10.27 -2.67
C THR A 128 -4.29 -10.05 -1.34
N LEU A 129 -3.73 -10.54 -0.24
CA LEU A 129 -4.31 -10.36 1.09
C LEU A 129 -4.36 -8.89 1.51
N GLY A 130 -3.24 -8.16 1.33
CA GLY A 130 -3.14 -6.75 1.70
C GLY A 130 -4.05 -5.84 0.87
N ALA A 131 -4.21 -6.08 -0.43
CA ALA A 131 -5.13 -5.33 -1.29
C ALA A 131 -6.59 -5.64 -0.95
N ALA A 132 -6.91 -6.93 -0.76
CA ALA A 132 -8.26 -7.35 -0.37
C ALA A 132 -8.67 -6.75 0.99
N GLY A 133 -7.78 -6.73 1.98
CA GLY A 133 -8.06 -6.12 3.29
C GLY A 133 -8.29 -4.61 3.20
N ARG A 134 -7.47 -3.91 2.45
CA ARG A 134 -7.62 -2.46 2.23
C ARG A 134 -8.90 -2.13 1.49
N LEU A 135 -9.19 -2.86 0.41
CA LEU A 135 -10.42 -2.66 -0.37
C LEU A 135 -11.66 -3.02 0.44
N PHE A 136 -11.62 -4.07 1.28
CA PHE A 136 -12.69 -4.44 2.19
C PHE A 136 -13.04 -3.30 3.16
N LEU A 137 -12.04 -2.71 3.82
CA LEU A 137 -12.26 -1.61 4.78
C LEU A 137 -12.84 -0.38 4.11
N ALA A 138 -12.28 0.04 2.99
CA ALA A 138 -12.74 1.23 2.27
C ALA A 138 -14.11 1.01 1.61
N ALA A 139 -14.35 -0.17 1.00
CA ALA A 139 -15.66 -0.53 0.47
C ALA A 139 -16.73 -0.61 1.57
N GLY A 140 -16.34 -1.02 2.80
CA GLY A 140 -17.21 -1.03 3.96
C GLY A 140 -17.73 0.36 4.33
N VAL A 141 -16.90 1.40 4.24
CA VAL A 141 -17.33 2.79 4.47
C VAL A 141 -18.30 3.24 3.38
N ILE A 142 -17.98 3.00 2.11
CA ILE A 142 -18.88 3.36 0.99
C ILE A 142 -20.20 2.57 1.09
N GLN A 143 -20.14 1.30 1.51
CA GLN A 143 -21.34 0.49 1.76
C GLN A 143 -22.24 1.13 2.80
N LEU A 144 -21.69 1.39 3.99
CA LEU A 144 -22.44 1.92 5.15
C LEU A 144 -23.10 3.28 4.87
N PHE A 145 -22.38 4.19 4.21
CA PHE A 145 -22.84 5.54 4.03
C PHE A 145 -23.55 5.82 2.69
N VAL A 146 -23.45 4.89 1.72
CA VAL A 146 -24.01 5.08 0.38
C VAL A 146 -24.90 3.91 -0.03
N PHE A 147 -24.35 2.72 -0.15
CA PHE A 147 -25.05 1.59 -0.80
C PHE A 147 -26.14 0.98 0.07
N ASP A 148 -26.01 0.99 1.40
CA ASP A 148 -27.05 0.48 2.32
C ASP A 148 -28.35 1.29 2.20
N TYR A 149 -28.25 2.58 1.89
CA TYR A 149 -29.44 3.41 1.63
C TYR A 149 -30.28 2.92 0.44
N PHE A 150 -29.62 2.33 -0.57
CA PHE A 150 -30.29 1.79 -1.76
C PHE A 150 -30.61 0.29 -1.63
N GLY A 151 -30.34 -0.33 -0.48
CA GLY A 151 -30.54 -1.77 -0.27
C GLY A 151 -29.59 -2.63 -1.12
N ILE A 152 -28.49 -2.09 -1.61
CA ILE A 152 -27.52 -2.80 -2.44
C ILE A 152 -26.65 -3.71 -1.55
N PRO A 153 -26.62 -5.04 -1.75
CA PRO A 153 -25.84 -5.93 -0.92
C PRO A 153 -24.32 -5.75 -1.17
N PHE A 154 -23.53 -5.93 -0.13
CA PHE A 154 -22.08 -5.71 -0.15
C PHE A 154 -21.35 -6.45 -1.29
N TRP A 155 -21.72 -7.71 -1.57
CA TRP A 155 -21.10 -8.46 -2.64
C TRP A 155 -21.28 -7.81 -4.01
N LEU A 156 -22.43 -7.19 -4.27
CA LEU A 156 -22.71 -6.49 -5.52
C LEU A 156 -21.91 -5.20 -5.61
N SER A 157 -21.85 -4.43 -4.54
CA SER A 157 -21.05 -3.19 -4.46
C SER A 157 -19.57 -3.46 -4.77
N VAL A 158 -18.98 -4.47 -4.12
CA VAL A 158 -17.58 -4.85 -4.35
C VAL A 158 -17.37 -5.39 -5.76
N SER A 159 -18.32 -6.17 -6.29
CA SER A 159 -18.25 -6.66 -7.68
C SER A 159 -18.22 -5.52 -8.69
N VAL A 160 -19.07 -4.51 -8.51
CA VAL A 160 -19.09 -3.32 -9.38
C VAL A 160 -17.75 -2.56 -9.27
N ILE A 161 -17.22 -2.38 -8.08
CA ILE A 161 -15.91 -1.75 -7.86
C ILE A 161 -14.81 -2.49 -8.62
N ILE A 162 -14.73 -3.81 -8.49
CA ILE A 162 -13.71 -4.63 -9.17
C ILE A 162 -13.89 -4.62 -10.69
N ILE A 163 -15.12 -4.66 -11.19
CA ILE A 163 -15.41 -4.57 -12.64
C ILE A 163 -14.94 -3.21 -13.18
N LEU A 164 -15.22 -2.11 -12.48
CA LEU A 164 -14.74 -0.80 -12.89
C LEU A 164 -13.22 -0.74 -12.96
N MET A 165 -12.51 -1.31 -11.95
CA MET A 165 -11.06 -1.41 -11.96
C MET A 165 -10.55 -2.23 -13.14
N LEU A 166 -11.17 -3.39 -13.43
CA LEU A 166 -10.83 -4.21 -14.58
C LEU A 166 -10.93 -3.43 -15.89
N VAL A 167 -11.99 -2.68 -16.09
CA VAL A 167 -12.28 -1.98 -17.36
C VAL A 167 -11.17 -0.99 -17.72
N TYR A 168 -10.65 -0.22 -16.78
CA TYR A 168 -9.62 0.77 -17.11
C TYR A 168 -8.18 0.23 -17.00
N THR A 169 -7.92 -0.88 -16.29
CA THR A 169 -6.57 -1.47 -16.21
C THR A 169 -6.29 -2.49 -17.30
N TYR A 170 -7.32 -3.05 -17.92
CA TYR A 170 -7.27 -4.18 -18.83
C TYR A 170 -6.29 -4.06 -20.01
N LYS A 171 -6.19 -2.88 -20.63
CA LYS A 171 -5.35 -2.63 -21.80
C LYS A 171 -4.05 -1.91 -21.49
N GLY A 172 -4.09 -0.91 -20.63
CA GLY A 172 -3.02 0.07 -20.52
C GLY A 172 -1.88 -0.32 -19.58
N GLY A 173 -2.14 -1.19 -18.59
CA GLY A 173 -1.12 -1.59 -17.62
C GLY A 173 -0.45 -0.38 -16.96
N ILE A 174 0.86 -0.46 -16.72
CA ILE A 174 1.65 0.60 -16.04
C ILE A 174 1.57 1.96 -16.76
N LYS A 175 1.51 1.96 -18.08
CA LYS A 175 1.40 3.21 -18.84
C LYS A 175 0.14 4.02 -18.48
N THR A 176 -0.97 3.33 -18.27
CA THR A 176 -2.23 3.95 -17.81
C THR A 176 -2.17 4.30 -16.33
N LEU A 177 -1.68 3.36 -15.50
CA LEU A 177 -1.64 3.52 -14.05
C LEU A 177 -0.85 4.75 -13.60
N VAL A 178 0.28 5.07 -14.23
CA VAL A 178 1.05 6.28 -13.91
C VAL A 178 0.17 7.55 -13.97
N TRP A 179 -0.71 7.66 -14.96
CA TRP A 179 -1.57 8.84 -15.13
C TRP A 179 -2.84 8.78 -14.29
N THR A 180 -3.48 7.61 -14.18
CA THR A 180 -4.64 7.45 -13.29
C THR A 180 -4.25 7.67 -11.84
N ASP A 181 -3.11 7.13 -11.39
CA ASP A 181 -2.61 7.32 -10.03
C ASP A 181 -2.20 8.77 -9.75
N THR A 182 -1.63 9.47 -10.74
CA THR A 182 -1.35 10.90 -10.64
C THR A 182 -2.63 11.69 -10.37
N PHE A 183 -3.70 11.40 -11.11
CA PHE A 183 -5.01 12.00 -10.92
C PHE A 183 -5.60 11.63 -9.54
N GLN A 184 -5.53 10.36 -9.17
CA GLN A 184 -6.01 9.85 -7.88
C GLN A 184 -5.25 10.49 -6.70
N SER A 185 -3.93 10.63 -6.81
CA SER A 185 -3.12 11.32 -5.80
C SER A 185 -3.53 12.78 -5.62
N ALA A 186 -3.85 13.49 -6.72
CA ALA A 186 -4.34 14.87 -6.64
C ALA A 186 -5.64 14.95 -5.84
N PHE A 187 -6.60 14.07 -6.11
CA PHE A 187 -7.87 14.06 -5.37
C PHE A 187 -7.73 13.62 -3.92
N LEU A 188 -6.85 12.65 -3.63
CA LEU A 188 -6.52 12.25 -2.27
C LEU A 188 -5.97 13.44 -1.47
N LEU A 189 -4.97 14.13 -2.01
CA LEU A 189 -4.31 15.25 -1.33
C LEU A 189 -5.26 16.44 -1.18
N LEU A 190 -6.03 16.77 -2.22
CA LEU A 190 -7.09 17.78 -2.13
C LEU A 190 -8.12 17.40 -1.07
N GLY A 191 -8.49 16.11 -0.97
CA GLY A 191 -9.36 15.59 0.06
C GLY A 191 -8.89 15.92 1.48
N VAL A 192 -7.61 15.72 1.75
CA VAL A 192 -7.01 16.05 3.06
C VAL A 192 -6.98 17.55 3.31
N VAL A 193 -6.44 18.32 2.35
CA VAL A 193 -6.28 19.77 2.51
C VAL A 193 -7.62 20.48 2.67
N LEU A 194 -8.61 20.14 1.85
CA LEU A 194 -9.93 20.73 1.92
C LEU A 194 -10.71 20.30 3.18
N SER A 195 -10.48 19.09 3.68
CA SER A 195 -11.06 18.65 4.96
C SER A 195 -10.47 19.44 6.13
N ILE A 196 -9.14 19.68 6.14
CA ILE A 196 -8.49 20.55 7.12
C ILE A 196 -9.07 21.96 7.05
N ALA A 197 -9.22 22.51 5.85
CA ALA A 197 -9.79 23.86 5.65
C ALA A 197 -11.25 23.95 6.13
N ALA A 198 -12.07 22.94 5.85
CA ALA A 198 -13.45 22.88 6.29
C ALA A 198 -13.56 22.86 7.83
N ILE A 199 -12.77 22.00 8.50
CA ILE A 199 -12.77 21.92 9.97
C ILE A 199 -12.25 23.22 10.57
N SER A 200 -11.19 23.81 10.00
CA SER A 200 -10.65 25.08 10.48
C SER A 200 -11.66 26.22 10.35
N SER A 201 -12.44 26.25 9.27
CA SER A 201 -13.54 27.21 9.08
C SER A 201 -14.65 27.03 10.10
N GLU A 202 -15.04 25.79 10.41
CA GLU A 202 -16.07 25.49 11.41
C GLU A 202 -15.66 25.83 12.86
N LEU A 203 -14.34 25.88 13.11
CA LEU A 203 -13.74 26.26 14.37
C LEU A 203 -13.31 27.75 14.41
N ASP A 204 -13.62 28.54 13.39
CA ASP A 204 -13.22 29.94 13.23
C ASP A 204 -11.70 30.14 13.37
N LEU A 205 -10.88 29.18 12.89
CA LEU A 205 -9.43 29.22 13.00
C LEU A 205 -8.80 29.84 11.74
N SER A 206 -7.95 30.84 11.94
CA SER A 206 -7.00 31.26 10.92
C SER A 206 -5.92 30.19 10.71
N PHE A 207 -5.11 30.29 9.65
CA PHE A 207 -3.99 29.36 9.43
C PHE A 207 -3.02 29.31 10.63
N ALA A 208 -2.68 30.45 11.22
CA ALA A 208 -1.88 30.50 12.44
C ALA A 208 -2.59 29.91 13.66
N GLY A 209 -3.93 30.13 13.76
CA GLY A 209 -4.75 29.50 14.80
C GLY A 209 -4.77 27.98 14.66
N MET A 210 -4.96 27.45 13.45
CA MET A 210 -4.93 26.03 13.15
C MET A 210 -3.59 25.39 13.56
N THR A 211 -2.46 25.97 13.12
CA THR A 211 -1.12 25.43 13.46
C THR A 211 -0.88 25.47 14.97
N LYS A 212 -1.33 26.52 15.66
CA LYS A 212 -1.21 26.62 17.12
C LYS A 212 -2.10 25.59 17.82
N THR A 213 -3.35 25.37 17.35
CA THR A 213 -4.25 24.36 17.89
C THR A 213 -3.64 22.96 17.76
N VAL A 214 -3.10 22.62 16.58
CA VAL A 214 -2.43 21.33 16.35
C VAL A 214 -1.20 21.20 17.24
N ALA A 215 -0.32 22.22 17.29
CA ALA A 215 0.93 22.16 18.05
C ALA A 215 0.71 22.05 19.57
N ASN A 216 -0.32 22.72 20.10
CA ASN A 216 -0.67 22.70 21.53
C ASN A 216 -1.64 21.56 21.90
N SER A 217 -2.04 20.75 20.96
CA SER A 217 -2.91 19.60 21.19
C SER A 217 -2.21 18.58 22.10
N ASN A 218 -2.98 17.96 22.99
CA ASN A 218 -2.53 16.81 23.78
C ASN A 218 -2.08 15.62 22.92
N TYR A 219 -2.43 15.63 21.63
CA TYR A 219 -2.10 14.58 20.66
C TYR A 219 -0.81 14.83 19.88
N SER A 220 -0.18 15.99 19.97
CA SER A 220 0.99 16.38 19.15
C SER A 220 2.32 15.78 19.59
N LYS A 221 2.34 14.97 20.65
CA LYS A 221 3.54 14.27 21.10
C LYS A 221 4.01 13.27 20.03
N VAL A 222 5.24 13.46 19.54
CA VAL A 222 5.85 12.63 18.49
C VAL A 222 6.69 11.51 19.08
N PHE A 223 7.60 11.80 20.01
CA PHE A 223 8.62 10.85 20.47
C PHE A 223 8.25 10.15 21.76
N PHE A 224 8.34 8.82 21.77
CA PHE A 224 8.04 7.95 22.89
C PHE A 224 9.25 7.07 23.22
N TRP A 225 9.65 7.06 24.49
CA TRP A 225 10.90 6.46 24.95
C TRP A 225 10.70 5.25 25.86
N ASP A 226 9.46 4.80 26.09
CA ASP A 226 9.19 3.57 26.81
C ASP A 226 9.50 2.36 25.92
N TRP A 227 10.53 1.61 26.27
CA TRP A 227 11.03 0.49 25.48
C TRP A 227 10.05 -0.70 25.41
N GLN A 228 9.13 -0.84 26.36
CA GLN A 228 8.10 -1.86 26.36
C GLN A 228 6.92 -1.49 25.45
N ALA A 229 6.67 -0.20 25.27
CA ALA A 229 5.57 0.28 24.42
C ALA A 229 5.79 -0.03 22.94
N LYS A 230 4.69 -0.28 22.22
CA LYS A 230 4.73 -0.41 20.75
C LYS A 230 5.21 0.89 20.07
N SER A 231 4.93 2.05 20.69
CA SER A 231 5.29 3.37 20.21
C SER A 231 6.74 3.76 20.49
N PHE A 232 7.56 2.90 21.08
CA PHE A 232 8.98 3.19 21.35
C PHE A 232 9.72 3.64 20.08
N PHE A 233 10.38 4.82 20.15
CA PHE A 233 10.97 5.46 18.97
C PHE A 233 11.88 4.55 18.15
N PRO A 234 12.88 3.86 18.72
CA PRO A 234 13.73 2.97 17.94
C PRO A 234 12.97 1.84 17.23
N LYS A 235 11.95 1.25 17.87
CA LYS A 235 11.10 0.23 17.22
C LYS A 235 10.38 0.79 16.00
N GLN A 236 9.76 1.96 16.16
CA GLN A 236 9.01 2.60 15.07
C GLN A 236 9.94 3.05 13.95
N PHE A 237 11.07 3.66 14.28
CA PHE A 237 12.02 4.18 13.29
C PHE A 237 12.65 3.05 12.47
N PHE A 238 13.25 2.05 13.10
CA PHE A 238 13.84 0.92 12.39
C PHE A 238 12.78 0.05 11.72
N GLY A 239 11.62 -0.16 12.38
CA GLY A 239 10.47 -0.82 11.77
C GLY A 239 10.04 -0.11 10.48
N GLY A 240 9.89 1.20 10.52
CA GLY A 240 9.56 2.02 9.34
C GLY A 240 10.60 1.90 8.23
N MET A 241 11.89 1.98 8.57
CA MET A 241 12.97 1.84 7.60
C MET A 241 12.87 0.51 6.84
N PHE A 242 12.72 -0.60 7.56
CA PHE A 242 12.63 -1.93 6.92
C PHE A 242 11.29 -2.15 6.21
N ILE A 243 10.18 -1.59 6.72
CA ILE A 243 8.89 -1.60 6.01
C ILE A 243 9.04 -0.90 4.66
N ALA A 244 9.65 0.30 4.60
CA ALA A 244 9.86 1.00 3.33
C ALA A 244 10.73 0.17 2.38
N ILE A 245 11.87 -0.36 2.87
CA ILE A 245 12.75 -1.20 2.05
C ILE A 245 11.98 -2.38 1.45
N VAL A 246 11.17 -3.07 2.24
CA VAL A 246 10.51 -4.30 1.80
C VAL A 246 9.24 -4.01 1.01
N MET A 247 8.33 -3.18 1.55
CA MET A 247 7.03 -2.92 0.91
C MET A 247 7.09 -1.93 -0.26
N THR A 248 8.27 -1.34 -0.49
CA THR A 248 8.51 -0.52 -1.69
C THR A 248 9.65 -1.12 -2.53
N GLY A 249 10.81 -1.35 -1.93
CA GLY A 249 12.02 -1.75 -2.65
C GLY A 249 12.04 -3.21 -3.09
N LEU A 250 11.43 -4.12 -2.32
CA LEU A 250 11.31 -5.55 -2.64
C LEU A 250 9.90 -5.93 -3.10
N ASP A 251 9.13 -4.95 -3.50
CA ASP A 251 7.75 -5.09 -3.93
C ASP A 251 7.59 -4.75 -5.41
N GLN A 252 7.08 -5.70 -6.18
CA GLN A 252 6.93 -5.53 -7.62
C GLN A 252 5.99 -4.38 -7.98
N ASN A 253 4.92 -4.13 -7.19
CA ASN A 253 3.97 -3.07 -7.48
C ASN A 253 4.64 -1.69 -7.49
N MET A 254 5.40 -1.39 -6.46
CA MET A 254 6.11 -0.11 -6.34
C MET A 254 7.31 -0.03 -7.28
N MET A 255 8.07 -1.12 -7.43
CA MET A 255 9.26 -1.13 -8.28
C MET A 255 8.92 -1.11 -9.76
N GLN A 256 7.84 -1.72 -10.22
CA GLN A 256 7.43 -1.69 -11.62
C GLN A 256 7.16 -0.24 -12.11
N LYS A 257 6.59 0.60 -11.25
CA LYS A 257 6.43 2.04 -11.53
C LYS A 257 7.78 2.76 -11.59
N ASN A 258 8.67 2.51 -10.63
CA ASN A 258 10.04 3.06 -10.66
C ASN A 258 10.81 2.64 -11.92
N LEU A 259 10.69 1.37 -12.33
CA LEU A 259 11.34 0.82 -13.52
C LEU A 259 10.75 1.32 -14.84
N SER A 260 9.59 1.98 -14.81
CA SER A 260 8.99 2.66 -15.96
C SER A 260 9.62 4.01 -16.28
N CYS A 261 10.45 4.58 -15.40
CA CYS A 261 11.21 5.80 -15.64
C CYS A 261 12.28 5.58 -16.71
N LYS A 262 12.64 6.65 -17.45
CA LYS A 262 13.56 6.58 -18.59
C LYS A 262 14.97 6.12 -18.21
N SER A 263 15.43 6.48 -17.03
CA SER A 263 16.80 6.21 -16.57
C SER A 263 16.87 5.99 -15.07
N LEU A 264 17.98 5.41 -14.59
CA LEU A 264 18.28 5.27 -13.17
C LEU A 264 18.19 6.61 -12.44
N GLY A 265 18.79 7.67 -13.00
CA GLY A 265 18.77 9.00 -12.39
C GLY A 265 17.37 9.58 -12.22
N GLU A 266 16.47 9.33 -13.18
CA GLU A 266 15.06 9.70 -13.06
C GLU A 266 14.33 8.86 -12.00
N ALA A 267 14.58 7.56 -11.93
CA ALA A 267 14.00 6.70 -10.90
C ALA A 267 14.50 7.06 -9.50
N GLN A 268 15.77 7.47 -9.36
CA GLN A 268 16.30 7.99 -8.10
C GLN A 268 15.66 9.33 -7.72
N LYS A 269 15.50 10.26 -8.65
CA LYS A 269 14.76 11.51 -8.41
C LYS A 269 13.33 11.21 -7.97
N ASN A 270 12.65 10.28 -8.65
CA ASN A 270 11.32 9.85 -8.28
C ASN A 270 11.26 9.42 -6.82
N ILE A 271 12.09 8.44 -6.40
CA ILE A 271 11.98 7.86 -5.05
C ILE A 271 12.35 8.87 -3.95
N TYR A 272 13.31 9.77 -4.19
CA TYR A 272 13.70 10.79 -3.22
C TYR A 272 12.62 11.87 -3.06
N TRP A 273 12.05 12.38 -4.16
CA TRP A 273 10.91 13.30 -4.12
C TRP A 273 9.69 12.68 -3.47
N PHE A 274 9.36 11.46 -3.85
CA PHE A 274 8.30 10.69 -3.23
C PHE A 274 8.48 10.58 -1.71
N SER A 275 9.71 10.30 -1.24
CA SER A 275 10.03 10.22 0.19
C SER A 275 9.72 11.52 0.95
N ILE A 276 10.14 12.67 0.39
CA ILE A 276 9.90 13.99 1.00
C ILE A 276 8.39 14.29 1.04
N VAL A 277 7.70 14.10 -0.07
CA VAL A 277 6.26 14.36 -0.16
C VAL A 277 5.49 13.46 0.79
N MET A 278 5.86 12.17 0.90
CA MET A 278 5.25 11.23 1.84
C MET A 278 5.39 11.69 3.29
N ALA A 279 6.56 12.21 3.69
CA ALA A 279 6.74 12.75 5.04
C ALA A 279 5.81 13.95 5.30
N ILE A 280 5.75 14.89 4.36
CA ILE A 280 4.88 16.08 4.46
C ILE A 280 3.40 15.69 4.52
N VAL A 281 2.95 14.78 3.65
CA VAL A 281 1.55 14.35 3.58
C VAL A 281 1.12 13.66 4.86
N ASN A 282 1.99 12.86 5.48
CA ASN A 282 1.68 12.24 6.77
C ASN A 282 1.54 13.26 7.90
N VAL A 283 2.28 14.37 7.88
CA VAL A 283 2.06 15.47 8.82
C VAL A 283 0.66 16.08 8.62
N PHE A 284 0.19 16.26 7.38
CA PHE A 284 -1.18 16.70 7.13
C PHE A 284 -2.24 15.72 7.64
N PHE A 285 -2.05 14.41 7.47
CA PHE A 285 -2.97 13.40 8.02
C PHE A 285 -3.03 13.44 9.55
N LEU A 286 -1.89 13.57 10.22
CA LEU A 286 -1.83 13.68 11.68
C LEU A 286 -2.47 14.99 12.16
N SER A 287 -2.21 16.10 11.46
CA SER A 287 -2.84 17.39 11.75
C SER A 287 -4.36 17.35 11.57
N LEU A 288 -4.82 16.70 10.48
CA LEU A 288 -6.24 16.43 10.28
C LEU A 288 -6.83 15.67 11.46
N GLY A 289 -6.13 14.62 11.92
CA GLY A 289 -6.56 13.85 13.10
C GLY A 289 -6.73 14.74 14.33
N ALA A 290 -5.71 15.52 14.69
CA ALA A 290 -5.79 16.42 15.84
C ALA A 290 -6.98 17.42 15.74
N LEU A 291 -7.23 17.94 14.53
CA LEU A 291 -8.34 18.84 14.27
C LEU A 291 -9.71 18.15 14.36
N LEU A 292 -9.83 16.89 13.91
CA LEU A 292 -11.06 16.11 14.05
C LEU A 292 -11.42 15.89 15.54
N TYR A 293 -10.44 15.57 16.37
CA TYR A 293 -10.65 15.44 17.82
C TYR A 293 -11.01 16.78 18.47
N ALA A 294 -10.30 17.87 18.13
CA ALA A 294 -10.60 19.21 18.62
C ALA A 294 -12.02 19.66 18.22
N TYR A 295 -12.44 19.39 16.97
CA TYR A 295 -13.78 19.66 16.50
C TYR A 295 -14.83 18.88 17.27
N SER A 296 -14.62 17.56 17.47
CA SER A 296 -15.53 16.71 18.23
C SER A 296 -15.71 17.22 19.67
N GLU A 297 -14.62 17.59 20.32
CA GLU A 297 -14.64 18.14 21.68
C GLU A 297 -15.40 19.48 21.72
N SER A 298 -15.13 20.41 20.80
CA SER A 298 -15.76 21.72 20.75
C SER A 298 -17.27 21.66 20.51
N LYS A 299 -17.75 20.67 19.74
CA LYS A 299 -19.18 20.48 19.40
C LYS A 299 -19.88 19.44 20.30
N GLY A 300 -19.18 18.85 21.27
CA GLY A 300 -19.75 17.82 22.15
C GLY A 300 -20.13 16.52 21.42
N ILE A 301 -19.46 16.20 20.31
CA ILE A 301 -19.72 15.00 19.50
C ILE A 301 -18.96 13.80 20.09
N ALA A 302 -19.68 12.71 20.38
CA ALA A 302 -19.08 11.49 20.93
C ALA A 302 -18.12 10.85 19.91
N ILE A 303 -16.94 10.45 20.39
CA ILE A 303 -15.96 9.72 19.59
C ILE A 303 -16.46 8.28 19.38
N PRO A 304 -16.50 7.76 18.14
CA PRO A 304 -16.94 6.40 17.86
C PRO A 304 -16.00 5.37 18.50
N ALA A 305 -16.55 4.23 18.94
CA ALA A 305 -15.77 3.13 19.53
C ALA A 305 -14.69 2.62 18.56
N LYS A 306 -14.98 2.60 17.24
CA LYS A 306 -13.99 2.41 16.19
C LYS A 306 -13.55 3.79 15.68
N THR A 307 -12.36 4.21 16.02
CA THR A 307 -11.82 5.53 15.65
C THR A 307 -11.65 5.73 14.16
N ASP A 308 -11.57 4.64 13.38
CA ASP A 308 -11.63 4.69 11.91
C ASP A 308 -12.95 5.30 11.37
N ASN A 309 -14.01 5.26 12.15
CA ASN A 309 -15.29 5.87 11.78
C ASN A 309 -15.35 7.37 12.11
N LEU A 310 -14.37 7.94 12.80
CA LEU A 310 -14.40 9.35 13.22
C LEU A 310 -14.43 10.30 12.03
N PHE A 311 -13.46 10.18 11.14
CA PHE A 311 -13.39 11.06 9.97
C PHE A 311 -14.59 10.88 9.02
N PRO A 312 -15.00 9.65 8.63
CA PRO A 312 -16.22 9.44 7.85
C PRO A 312 -17.48 10.06 8.49
N MET A 313 -17.66 9.82 9.79
CA MET A 313 -18.82 10.33 10.53
C MET A 313 -18.86 11.86 10.50
N LEU A 314 -17.75 12.52 10.85
CA LEU A 314 -17.70 13.98 10.88
C LEU A 314 -17.86 14.58 9.49
N ALA A 315 -17.16 14.05 8.49
CA ALA A 315 -17.22 14.56 7.11
C ALA A 315 -18.62 14.44 6.50
N LEU A 316 -19.30 13.33 6.73
CA LEU A 316 -20.58 13.03 6.09
C LEU A 316 -21.80 13.54 6.84
N GLN A 317 -21.70 13.72 8.17
CA GLN A 317 -22.86 14.06 9.01
C GLN A 317 -22.77 15.45 9.64
N HIS A 318 -21.56 15.99 9.89
CA HIS A 318 -21.37 17.21 10.67
C HIS A 318 -20.72 18.40 9.94
N LEU A 319 -19.83 18.14 8.96
CA LEU A 319 -19.05 19.19 8.27
C LEU A 319 -19.70 19.74 6.99
N GLY A 320 -20.99 19.40 6.76
CA GLY A 320 -21.74 19.89 5.62
C GLY A 320 -21.47 19.15 4.29
N THR A 321 -22.22 19.54 3.25
CA THR A 321 -22.22 18.81 1.96
C THR A 321 -20.89 18.87 1.24
N PHE A 322 -20.19 20.01 1.27
CA PHE A 322 -18.92 20.18 0.59
C PHE A 322 -17.84 19.26 1.17
N ALA A 323 -17.65 19.25 2.50
CA ALA A 323 -16.68 18.40 3.17
C ALA A 323 -16.98 16.91 2.97
N GLY A 324 -18.26 16.52 2.98
CA GLY A 324 -18.67 15.17 2.68
C GLY A 324 -18.33 14.71 1.26
N LEU A 325 -18.53 15.56 0.24
CA LEU A 325 -18.14 15.26 -1.15
C LEU A 325 -16.63 15.12 -1.30
N VAL A 326 -15.88 16.05 -0.73
CA VAL A 326 -14.42 16.04 -0.72
C VAL A 326 -13.88 14.76 -0.08
N PHE A 327 -14.45 14.38 1.07
CA PHE A 327 -14.10 13.12 1.77
C PHE A 327 -14.35 11.90 0.88
N ILE A 328 -15.54 11.77 0.29
CA ILE A 328 -15.92 10.61 -0.55
C ILE A 328 -15.01 10.51 -1.78
N ILE A 329 -14.72 11.61 -2.45
CA ILE A 329 -13.84 11.61 -3.62
C ILE A 329 -12.40 11.22 -3.21
N GLY A 330 -11.88 11.81 -2.12
CA GLY A 330 -10.57 11.49 -1.59
C GLY A 330 -10.44 10.02 -1.17
N LEU A 331 -11.44 9.49 -0.45
CA LEU A 331 -11.50 8.09 -0.06
C LEU A 331 -11.57 7.15 -1.28
N THR A 332 -12.42 7.49 -2.25
CA THR A 332 -12.55 6.72 -3.50
C THR A 332 -11.21 6.69 -4.24
N ALA A 333 -10.57 7.84 -4.41
CA ALA A 333 -9.28 7.95 -5.06
C ALA A 333 -8.20 7.08 -4.38
N ALA A 334 -8.07 7.19 -3.06
CA ALA A 334 -7.12 6.42 -2.26
C ALA A 334 -7.37 4.90 -2.32
N THR A 335 -8.65 4.51 -2.36
CA THR A 335 -9.05 3.09 -2.39
C THR A 335 -8.72 2.44 -3.71
N PHE A 336 -9.09 3.10 -4.81
CA PHE A 336 -8.95 2.53 -6.14
C PHE A 336 -7.50 2.48 -6.59
N SER A 337 -6.70 3.52 -6.37
CA SER A 337 -5.28 3.54 -6.72
C SER A 337 -4.48 2.38 -6.09
N SER A 338 -4.77 2.06 -4.84
CA SER A 338 -4.04 0.97 -4.15
C SER A 338 -4.45 -0.44 -4.60
N ALA A 339 -5.60 -0.61 -5.23
CA ALA A 339 -6.13 -1.92 -5.64
C ALA A 339 -5.91 -2.21 -7.13
N ASP A 340 -6.09 -1.23 -8.01
CA ASP A 340 -5.91 -1.37 -9.46
C ASP A 340 -4.45 -1.63 -9.85
N SER A 341 -3.53 -0.93 -9.20
CA SER A 341 -2.09 -1.12 -9.37
C SER A 341 -1.66 -2.52 -8.96
N VAL A 342 -2.18 -3.01 -7.83
CA VAL A 342 -1.91 -4.38 -7.37
C VAL A 342 -2.40 -5.40 -8.37
N LEU A 343 -3.60 -5.25 -8.92
CA LEU A 343 -4.15 -6.18 -9.90
C LEU A 343 -3.27 -6.31 -11.15
N THR A 344 -2.76 -5.20 -11.65
CA THR A 344 -1.84 -5.17 -12.78
C THR A 344 -0.50 -5.86 -12.46
N THR A 345 0.02 -5.64 -11.26
CA THR A 345 1.34 -6.18 -10.88
C THR A 345 1.29 -7.65 -10.45
N LEU A 346 0.19 -8.12 -9.87
CA LEU A 346 -0.08 -9.56 -9.70
C LEU A 346 -0.09 -10.28 -11.06
N THR A 347 -0.73 -9.67 -12.06
CA THR A 347 -0.74 -10.18 -13.43
C THR A 347 0.68 -10.24 -14.00
N THR A 348 1.47 -9.17 -13.84
CA THR A 348 2.85 -9.09 -14.31
C THR A 348 3.73 -10.16 -13.68
N SER A 349 3.72 -10.25 -12.35
CA SER A 349 4.57 -11.20 -11.62
C SER A 349 4.19 -12.65 -11.95
N PHE A 350 2.91 -12.99 -12.00
CA PHE A 350 2.49 -14.33 -12.37
C PHE A 350 2.87 -14.67 -13.82
N TYR A 351 2.65 -13.75 -14.75
CA TYR A 351 2.96 -13.91 -16.17
C TYR A 351 4.47 -14.12 -16.42
N ILE A 352 5.33 -13.35 -15.74
CA ILE A 352 6.79 -13.40 -15.91
C ILE A 352 7.42 -14.51 -15.06
N ASP A 353 7.16 -14.51 -13.74
CA ASP A 353 7.93 -15.32 -12.79
C ASP A 353 7.43 -16.77 -12.69
N PHE A 354 6.13 -17.02 -12.90
CA PHE A 354 5.57 -18.38 -12.85
C PHE A 354 5.43 -19.02 -14.21
N MET A 355 4.87 -18.29 -15.18
CA MET A 355 4.60 -18.85 -16.50
C MET A 355 5.79 -18.74 -17.45
N ASP A 356 6.73 -17.82 -17.17
CA ASP A 356 7.84 -17.50 -18.07
C ASP A 356 7.36 -17.24 -19.52
N ALA A 357 6.23 -16.54 -19.63
CA ALA A 357 5.50 -16.42 -20.88
C ALA A 357 6.19 -15.52 -21.91
N GLU A 358 7.10 -14.64 -21.46
CA GLU A 358 7.91 -13.82 -22.37
C GLU A 358 8.90 -14.65 -23.18
N ASN A 359 9.48 -15.70 -22.59
CA ASN A 359 10.48 -16.56 -23.19
C ASN A 359 9.89 -17.73 -23.98
N LYS A 360 8.57 -17.91 -23.95
CA LYS A 360 7.86 -18.93 -24.74
C LYS A 360 7.52 -18.41 -26.13
N ASN A 361 7.52 -19.32 -27.09
CA ASN A 361 7.17 -19.05 -28.49
C ASN A 361 5.65 -18.82 -28.68
N TYR A 362 5.06 -17.90 -27.92
CA TYR A 362 3.67 -17.50 -28.08
C TYR A 362 3.56 -16.35 -29.09
N SER A 363 2.50 -16.40 -29.92
CA SER A 363 2.11 -15.25 -30.75
C SER A 363 1.68 -14.07 -29.86
N GLU A 364 1.76 -12.84 -30.35
CA GLU A 364 1.36 -11.64 -29.59
C GLU A 364 -0.13 -11.71 -29.17
N LYS A 365 -0.99 -12.33 -29.98
CA LYS A 365 -2.39 -12.58 -29.63
C LYS A 365 -2.50 -13.54 -28.44
N GLN A 366 -1.74 -14.64 -28.43
CA GLN A 366 -1.71 -15.59 -27.32
C GLN A 366 -1.17 -14.93 -26.02
N LYS A 367 -0.07 -14.18 -26.12
CA LYS A 367 0.48 -13.42 -24.99
C LYS A 367 -0.56 -12.50 -24.38
N THR A 368 -1.27 -11.76 -25.21
CA THR A 368 -2.34 -10.86 -24.76
C THR A 368 -3.50 -11.61 -24.12
N THR A 369 -3.94 -12.71 -24.71
CA THR A 369 -5.03 -13.53 -24.14
C THR A 369 -4.65 -14.13 -22.79
N ILE A 370 -3.44 -14.69 -22.66
CA ILE A 370 -2.94 -15.26 -21.40
C ILE A 370 -2.90 -14.16 -20.32
N ARG A 371 -2.38 -12.99 -20.64
CA ARG A 371 -2.34 -11.84 -19.73
C ARG A 371 -3.74 -11.45 -19.25
N HIS A 372 -4.72 -11.40 -20.13
CA HIS A 372 -6.09 -11.07 -19.79
C HIS A 372 -6.75 -12.14 -18.90
N ILE A 373 -6.50 -13.40 -19.16
CA ILE A 373 -7.00 -14.50 -18.30
C ILE A 373 -6.42 -14.37 -16.89
N ILE A 374 -5.12 -14.15 -16.76
CA ILE A 374 -4.46 -13.97 -15.46
C ILE A 374 -5.04 -12.75 -14.73
N HIS A 375 -5.23 -11.63 -15.46
CA HIS A 375 -5.77 -10.39 -14.89
C HIS A 375 -7.18 -10.57 -14.31
N ILE A 376 -8.08 -11.22 -15.07
CA ILE A 376 -9.43 -11.55 -14.61
C ILE A 376 -9.39 -12.55 -13.45
N SER A 377 -8.52 -13.56 -13.52
CA SER A 377 -8.38 -14.54 -12.43
C SER A 377 -8.00 -13.88 -11.09
N PHE A 378 -7.04 -12.95 -11.09
CA PHE A 378 -6.70 -12.22 -9.87
C PHE A 378 -7.81 -11.29 -9.40
N ALA A 379 -8.58 -10.69 -10.29
CA ALA A 379 -9.76 -9.91 -9.91
C ALA A 379 -10.82 -10.77 -9.21
N VAL A 380 -11.08 -11.97 -9.72
CA VAL A 380 -11.99 -12.94 -9.08
C VAL A 380 -11.43 -13.40 -7.72
N ILE A 381 -10.13 -13.68 -7.63
CA ILE A 381 -9.49 -14.05 -6.36
C ILE A 381 -9.63 -12.91 -5.34
N LEU A 382 -9.39 -11.66 -5.72
CA LEU A 382 -9.58 -10.50 -4.84
C LEU A 382 -11.03 -10.40 -4.35
N LEU A 383 -12.01 -10.55 -5.25
CA LEU A 383 -13.42 -10.56 -4.88
C LEU A 383 -13.72 -11.64 -3.83
N LEU A 384 -13.28 -12.87 -4.09
CA LEU A 384 -13.52 -13.98 -3.18
C LEU A 384 -12.89 -13.75 -1.81
N VAL A 385 -11.65 -13.27 -1.75
CA VAL A 385 -10.98 -12.96 -0.48
C VAL A 385 -11.73 -11.86 0.30
N ILE A 386 -12.22 -10.82 -0.37
CA ILE A 386 -13.01 -9.75 0.25
C ILE A 386 -14.33 -10.30 0.81
N LEU A 387 -15.01 -11.19 0.07
CA LEU A 387 -16.25 -11.80 0.53
C LEU A 387 -16.01 -12.75 1.73
N VAL A 388 -14.89 -13.46 1.75
CA VAL A 388 -14.47 -14.25 2.92
C VAL A 388 -14.24 -13.33 4.13
N PHE A 389 -13.56 -12.19 3.98
CA PHE A 389 -13.40 -11.22 5.07
C PHE A 389 -14.74 -10.70 5.58
N LYS A 390 -15.70 -10.44 4.69
CA LYS A 390 -17.06 -10.03 5.07
C LYS A 390 -17.78 -11.13 5.84
N ALA A 391 -17.67 -12.39 5.40
CA ALA A 391 -18.30 -13.54 6.05
C ALA A 391 -17.72 -13.81 7.45
N MET A 392 -16.41 -13.62 7.63
CA MET A 392 -15.75 -13.78 8.92
C MET A 392 -16.13 -12.69 9.93
N ASN A 393 -16.56 -11.51 9.49
CA ASN A 393 -17.12 -10.37 10.24
C ASN A 393 -16.40 -10.04 11.57
N ASN A 394 -15.08 -10.14 11.60
CA ASN A 394 -14.27 -9.95 12.80
C ASN A 394 -13.11 -8.98 12.54
N ALA A 395 -13.15 -7.81 13.19
CA ALA A 395 -12.09 -6.81 13.05
C ALA A 395 -10.70 -7.35 13.44
N ALA A 396 -10.64 -8.22 14.45
CA ALA A 396 -9.40 -8.88 14.87
C ALA A 396 -8.81 -9.78 13.76
N ILE A 397 -9.65 -10.27 12.85
CA ILE A 397 -9.20 -11.09 11.72
C ILE A 397 -8.56 -10.22 10.66
N ILE A 398 -9.08 -9.00 10.42
CA ILE A 398 -8.48 -8.06 9.46
C ILE A 398 -7.09 -7.66 9.95
N ASP A 399 -6.94 -7.35 11.24
CA ASP A 399 -5.64 -7.08 11.85
C ASP A 399 -4.72 -8.30 11.74
N THR A 400 -5.24 -9.51 11.91
CA THR A 400 -4.50 -10.75 11.73
C THR A 400 -4.03 -10.93 10.28
N VAL A 401 -4.88 -10.64 9.30
CA VAL A 401 -4.51 -10.73 7.88
C VAL A 401 -3.46 -9.69 7.50
N LEU A 402 -3.57 -8.46 8.01
CA LEU A 402 -2.55 -7.43 7.80
C LEU A 402 -1.23 -7.81 8.49
N MET A 403 -1.31 -8.42 9.66
CA MET A 403 -0.15 -8.99 10.35
C MET A 403 0.47 -10.15 9.55
N LEU A 404 -0.34 -11.08 9.03
CA LEU A 404 0.13 -12.18 8.18
C LEU A 404 0.78 -11.67 6.88
N ALA A 405 0.23 -10.62 6.27
CA ALA A 405 0.87 -9.94 5.16
C ALA A 405 2.27 -9.41 5.55
N GLY A 406 2.43 -8.90 6.78
CA GLY A 406 3.74 -8.54 7.34
C GLY A 406 4.70 -9.74 7.43
N TYR A 407 4.22 -10.91 7.85
CA TYR A 407 5.05 -12.12 7.91
C TYR A 407 5.56 -12.59 6.54
N THR A 408 4.80 -12.36 5.46
CA THR A 408 5.21 -12.79 4.11
C THR A 408 6.34 -11.95 3.53
N TYR A 409 6.60 -10.75 4.02
CA TYR A 409 7.68 -9.89 3.55
C TYR A 409 9.05 -10.21 4.19
N GLY A 410 9.08 -10.88 5.34
CA GLY A 410 10.34 -11.27 5.99
C GLY A 410 11.22 -12.17 5.13
N PRO A 411 10.70 -13.26 4.54
CA PRO A 411 11.43 -14.07 3.58
C PRO A 411 12.02 -13.29 2.41
N LEU A 412 11.27 -12.32 1.85
CA LEU A 412 11.78 -11.44 0.80
C LEU A 412 12.99 -10.64 1.29
N LEU A 413 12.87 -10.02 2.47
CA LEU A 413 13.99 -9.28 3.07
C LEU A 413 15.24 -10.16 3.23
N GLY A 414 15.08 -11.37 3.77
CA GLY A 414 16.19 -12.30 4.00
C GLY A 414 16.84 -12.77 2.71
N MET A 415 16.05 -13.12 1.68
CA MET A 415 16.57 -13.54 0.37
C MET A 415 17.33 -12.41 -0.33
N PHE A 416 16.78 -11.21 -0.38
CA PHE A 416 17.45 -10.07 -1.01
C PHE A 416 18.70 -9.65 -0.23
N ALA A 417 18.64 -9.59 1.10
CA ALA A 417 19.79 -9.30 1.93
C ALA A 417 20.91 -10.33 1.73
N PHE A 418 20.58 -11.63 1.71
CA PHE A 418 21.57 -12.68 1.46
C PHE A 418 22.16 -12.55 0.05
N GLY A 419 21.33 -12.25 -0.94
CA GLY A 419 21.77 -12.07 -2.33
C GLY A 419 22.73 -10.89 -2.51
N LEU A 420 22.48 -9.78 -1.80
CA LEU A 420 23.28 -8.55 -1.85
C LEU A 420 24.59 -8.66 -1.04
N PHE A 421 24.51 -9.18 0.19
CA PHE A 421 25.63 -9.12 1.14
C PHE A 421 26.47 -10.41 1.21
N SER A 422 26.01 -11.51 0.62
CA SER A 422 26.76 -12.77 0.57
C SER A 422 27.08 -13.15 -0.86
N LYS A 423 28.30 -13.65 -1.11
CA LYS A 423 28.71 -14.26 -2.40
C LYS A 423 28.43 -15.77 -2.45
N GLN A 424 27.98 -16.36 -1.36
CA GLN A 424 27.79 -17.80 -1.23
C GLN A 424 26.66 -18.31 -2.12
N LYS A 425 26.84 -19.50 -2.71
CA LYS A 425 25.77 -20.22 -3.40
C LYS A 425 24.94 -21.01 -2.39
N VAL A 426 23.63 -21.12 -2.64
CA VAL A 426 22.70 -21.89 -1.79
C VAL A 426 22.13 -23.09 -2.56
N ASN A 427 21.60 -24.07 -1.83
CA ASN A 427 20.77 -25.10 -2.45
C ASN A 427 19.39 -24.53 -2.77
N ASP A 428 19.19 -24.12 -4.02
CA ASP A 428 17.97 -23.46 -4.47
C ASP A 428 16.68 -24.26 -4.15
N LYS A 429 16.73 -25.60 -4.21
CA LYS A 429 15.59 -26.47 -3.90
C LYS A 429 15.13 -26.38 -2.44
N LEU A 430 16.00 -25.98 -1.51
CA LEU A 430 15.69 -25.85 -0.09
C LEU A 430 15.26 -24.44 0.31
N VAL A 431 15.40 -23.46 -0.57
CA VAL A 431 15.01 -22.07 -0.30
C VAL A 431 13.52 -21.94 0.06
N PRO A 432 12.57 -22.60 -0.64
CA PRO A 432 11.15 -22.55 -0.25
C PRO A 432 10.90 -22.99 1.20
N LEU A 433 11.59 -24.08 1.63
CA LEU A 433 11.47 -24.58 3.00
C LEU A 433 11.94 -23.55 4.03
N VAL A 434 13.11 -22.93 3.82
CA VAL A 434 13.61 -21.86 4.69
C VAL A 434 12.63 -20.69 4.77
N CYS A 435 12.08 -20.29 3.63
CA CYS A 435 11.15 -19.16 3.54
C CYS A 435 9.79 -19.44 4.19
N VAL A 436 9.37 -20.70 4.30
CA VAL A 436 8.15 -21.08 5.03
C VAL A 436 8.43 -21.22 6.53
N LEU A 437 9.56 -21.82 6.91
CA LEU A 437 9.90 -22.02 8.33
C LEU A 437 10.16 -20.69 9.06
N SER A 438 10.74 -19.71 8.40
CA SER A 438 11.09 -18.42 8.99
C SER A 438 9.87 -17.66 9.55
N PRO A 439 8.79 -17.41 8.81
CA PRO A 439 7.59 -16.78 9.35
C PRO A 439 6.90 -17.64 10.41
N LEU A 440 6.93 -18.97 10.33
CA LEU A 440 6.36 -19.85 11.35
C LEU A 440 7.12 -19.72 12.67
N LEU A 441 8.44 -19.68 12.65
CA LEU A 441 9.28 -19.42 13.83
C LEU A 441 8.98 -18.03 14.42
N CYS A 442 8.87 -17.02 13.58
CA CYS A 442 8.50 -15.67 14.01
C CYS A 442 7.14 -15.63 14.68
N TYR A 443 6.15 -16.30 14.09
CA TYR A 443 4.82 -16.40 14.66
C TYR A 443 4.86 -17.07 16.05
N TYR A 444 5.58 -18.17 16.18
CA TYR A 444 5.73 -18.88 17.44
C TYR A 444 6.39 -18.03 18.53
N ILE A 445 7.51 -17.32 18.18
CA ILE A 445 8.17 -16.40 19.10
C ILE A 445 7.27 -15.24 19.49
N ASN A 446 6.50 -14.67 18.55
CA ASN A 446 5.60 -13.57 18.83
C ASN A 446 4.48 -13.97 19.80
N LEU A 447 3.94 -15.21 19.68
CA LEU A 447 2.94 -15.73 20.61
C LEU A 447 3.45 -15.82 22.05
N HIS A 448 4.73 -16.16 22.23
CA HIS A 448 5.33 -16.40 23.55
C HIS A 448 6.15 -15.20 24.06
N SER A 449 6.26 -14.12 23.27
CA SER A 449 7.15 -12.99 23.53
C SER A 449 6.91 -12.33 24.88
N VAL A 450 5.67 -12.15 25.28
CA VAL A 450 5.30 -11.52 26.55
C VAL A 450 5.84 -12.31 27.74
N GLY A 451 5.72 -13.65 27.70
CA GLY A 451 6.21 -14.51 28.77
C GLY A 451 7.73 -14.66 28.79
N TRP A 452 8.34 -14.78 27.60
CA TRP A 452 9.78 -15.06 27.49
C TRP A 452 10.66 -13.81 27.59
N LEU A 453 10.14 -12.66 27.20
CA LEU A 453 10.90 -11.41 27.09
C LEU A 453 10.42 -10.35 28.09
N GLY A 454 9.93 -10.75 29.27
CA GLY A 454 9.61 -9.82 30.36
C GLY A 454 8.54 -8.78 30.01
N GLY A 455 7.50 -9.17 29.29
CA GLY A 455 6.42 -8.26 28.89
C GLY A 455 6.59 -7.61 27.52
N TYR A 456 7.70 -7.86 26.83
CA TYR A 456 7.97 -7.27 25.52
C TYR A 456 6.97 -7.76 24.46
N LYS A 457 6.36 -6.80 23.76
CA LYS A 457 5.47 -7.06 22.62
C LYS A 457 6.13 -6.62 21.33
N PHE A 458 6.25 -7.57 20.40
CA PHE A 458 6.74 -7.22 19.06
C PHE A 458 5.78 -6.26 18.35
N GLY A 459 6.35 -5.40 17.54
CA GLY A 459 5.68 -4.54 16.58
C GLY A 459 6.23 -4.78 15.17
N ASN A 460 6.52 -3.69 14.48
CA ASN A 460 7.00 -3.73 13.09
C ASN A 460 8.41 -4.33 12.95
N GLU A 461 9.20 -4.37 14.02
CA GLU A 461 10.54 -4.98 14.05
C GLU A 461 10.51 -6.51 13.87
N LEU A 462 9.34 -7.14 14.02
CA LEU A 462 9.18 -8.56 13.73
C LEU A 462 9.52 -8.91 12.28
N LEU A 463 9.32 -7.96 11.36
CA LEU A 463 9.73 -8.07 9.96
C LEU A 463 11.25 -8.30 9.84
N LEU A 464 12.05 -7.54 10.63
CA LEU A 464 13.49 -7.67 10.63
C LEU A 464 13.92 -9.03 11.20
N LEU A 465 13.30 -9.47 12.30
CA LEU A 465 13.57 -10.78 12.91
C LEU A 465 13.32 -11.92 11.91
N ASN A 466 12.20 -11.84 11.18
CA ASN A 466 11.85 -12.81 10.14
C ASN A 466 12.87 -12.79 8.98
N GLY A 467 13.32 -11.61 8.56
CA GLY A 467 14.39 -11.46 7.57
C GLY A 467 15.72 -12.09 8.05
N ILE A 468 16.07 -11.92 9.32
CA ILE A 468 17.26 -12.53 9.93
C ILE A 468 17.15 -14.06 9.94
N PHE A 469 16.00 -14.62 10.29
CA PHE A 469 15.81 -16.08 10.24
C PHE A 469 15.93 -16.62 8.84
N THR A 470 15.36 -15.93 7.86
CA THR A 470 15.54 -16.33 6.46
C THR A 470 17.00 -16.24 6.03
N TYR A 471 17.70 -15.14 6.35
CA TYR A 471 19.11 -14.97 6.02
C TYR A 471 19.98 -16.07 6.62
N THR A 472 19.82 -16.38 7.92
CA THR A 472 20.56 -17.43 8.63
C THR A 472 20.21 -18.82 8.11
N GLY A 473 18.95 -19.10 7.81
CA GLY A 473 18.52 -20.33 7.17
C GLY A 473 19.14 -20.54 5.78
N LEU A 474 19.23 -19.47 4.96
CA LEU A 474 19.93 -19.54 3.67
C LEU A 474 21.42 -19.81 3.84
N ARG A 475 22.06 -19.26 4.88
CA ARG A 475 23.45 -19.56 5.20
C ARG A 475 23.65 -21.02 5.61
N ALA A 476 22.68 -21.63 6.30
CA ALA A 476 22.74 -23.04 6.69
C ALA A 476 22.67 -24.02 5.49
N ILE A 477 21.90 -23.66 4.44
CA ILE A 477 21.74 -24.46 3.22
C ILE A 477 22.74 -24.09 2.11
N ARG A 478 23.84 -23.41 2.46
CA ARG A 478 24.90 -23.07 1.50
C ARG A 478 25.50 -24.32 0.85
N LYS A 479 25.79 -24.22 -0.44
CA LYS A 479 26.60 -25.24 -1.13
C LYS A 479 28.06 -25.04 -0.71
N LYS A 480 28.72 -26.14 -0.34
CA LYS A 480 30.14 -26.14 -0.12
C LYS A 480 30.90 -25.89 -1.42
#